data_63601be8934617b53556756658dd7ab1
#
_entry.id   63601be8934617b53556756658dd7ab1
#
_cell.length_a   1.000
_cell.length_b   1.000
_cell.length_c   1.000
_cell.angle_alpha   90.00
_cell.angle_beta   90.00
_cell.angle_gamma   90.00
#
_symmetry.space_group_name_H-M   'P 1'
#
loop_
_entity.id
_entity.type
_entity.pdbx_description
1 polymer ?
#
loop_
_entity_poly.entity_id
_entity_poly.type
_entity_poly.pdbx_seq_one_letter_code
_entity_poly.pdbx_strand_id
1 'polypeptide(L)'
;MLQPRLAALEHAGSGFPADYHKFYKGSEIVRCRRKGYSYTIINHSAGFLYFQNGDFTVSMHIGASFCEHRSFIPETLASTGENAYALHQTMTGWYYLPFEEKPETSDWWKMDHTKRAQLHGPDMIFDVEVTEAENGIDVHIVNTGIDRAPLRVELAFDAGCRVETEHFAADGAEGGGIVAKSGTLTASRGRYAIEAGPCFGAHGFTAGKFGSMKRTEGCYTVYLTDYSCFEHTISLRAKPSLHD
;
A
#
# COMPACT_ATOMS: atom_id res chain seq x y z
N MET A 1 22.50 -21.76 -24.35
CA MET A 1 23.12 -22.68 -23.37
C MET A 1 22.66 -22.43 -21.91
N LEU A 2 21.40 -22.05 -21.67
CA LEU A 2 20.80 -21.87 -20.32
C LEU A 2 19.77 -22.95 -19.95
N GLN A 3 19.25 -23.69 -20.93
CA GLN A 3 18.22 -24.71 -20.72
C GLN A 3 18.60 -25.94 -19.88
N PRO A 4 19.83 -26.48 -19.92
CA PRO A 4 20.16 -27.66 -19.08
C PRO A 4 20.18 -27.37 -17.58
N ARG A 5 20.43 -26.12 -17.16
CA ARG A 5 20.40 -25.72 -15.75
C ARG A 5 18.99 -25.55 -15.18
N LEU A 6 18.04 -25.12 -16.01
CA LEU A 6 16.63 -24.99 -15.61
C LEU A 6 15.99 -26.36 -15.43
N ALA A 7 16.23 -27.30 -16.34
CA ALA A 7 15.72 -28.67 -16.22
C ALA A 7 16.25 -29.42 -14.97
N ALA A 8 17.48 -29.12 -14.54
CA ALA A 8 18.06 -29.69 -13.32
C ALA A 8 17.44 -29.05 -12.04
N LEU A 9 16.90 -27.85 -12.12
CA LEU A 9 16.19 -27.18 -11.01
C LEU A 9 14.76 -27.71 -10.83
N GLU A 10 14.10 -28.15 -11.91
CA GLU A 10 12.76 -28.76 -11.85
C GLU A 10 12.74 -30.10 -11.13
N HIS A 11 13.86 -30.81 -11.06
CA HIS A 11 13.99 -32.11 -10.39
C HIS A 11 14.55 -32.04 -8.97
N ALA A 12 14.98 -30.88 -8.50
CA ALA A 12 15.27 -30.68 -7.10
C ALA A 12 13.95 -30.52 -6.34
N GLY A 13 13.33 -31.65 -5.97
CA GLY A 13 12.07 -31.74 -5.25
C GLY A 13 12.13 -31.21 -3.81
N SER A 14 12.65 -30.00 -3.64
CA SER A 14 12.56 -29.26 -2.40
C SER A 14 11.42 -28.27 -2.54
N GLY A 15 10.26 -28.59 -1.98
CA GLY A 15 9.25 -27.57 -1.73
C GLY A 15 9.91 -26.35 -1.06
N PHE A 16 9.44 -25.16 -1.36
CA PHE A 16 9.90 -23.95 -0.68
C PHE A 16 9.86 -24.16 0.84
N PRO A 17 10.84 -23.67 1.62
CA PRO A 17 10.81 -23.77 3.06
C PRO A 17 9.47 -23.31 3.61
N ALA A 18 8.85 -24.10 4.50
CA ALA A 18 7.58 -23.75 5.13
C ALA A 18 7.68 -22.52 6.03
N ASP A 19 8.91 -22.24 6.47
CA ASP A 19 9.25 -21.11 7.33
C ASP A 19 10.59 -20.54 6.88
N TYR A 20 10.60 -19.24 6.53
CA TYR A 20 11.82 -18.47 6.32
C TYR A 20 11.54 -16.98 6.43
N HIS A 21 12.59 -16.23 6.76
CA HIS A 21 12.57 -14.78 6.79
C HIS A 21 13.90 -14.26 6.22
N LYS A 22 13.83 -13.34 5.27
CA LYS A 22 15.03 -12.78 4.66
C LYS A 22 14.84 -11.37 4.18
N PHE A 23 15.76 -10.50 4.56
CA PHE A 23 15.93 -9.18 4.00
C PHE A 23 17.01 -9.22 2.91
N TYR A 24 16.63 -9.02 1.68
CA TYR A 24 17.50 -8.94 0.51
C TYR A 24 17.97 -7.49 0.37
N LYS A 25 19.05 -7.13 1.07
CA LYS A 25 19.57 -5.76 1.13
C LYS A 25 19.88 -5.15 -0.23
N GLY A 26 20.37 -5.92 -1.20
CA GLY A 26 20.74 -5.43 -2.53
C GLY A 26 19.55 -5.08 -3.43
N SER A 27 18.38 -5.68 -3.21
CA SER A 27 17.13 -5.38 -3.91
C SER A 27 16.13 -4.68 -3.02
N GLU A 28 16.47 -4.44 -1.76
CA GLU A 28 15.63 -3.79 -0.75
C GLU A 28 14.23 -4.42 -0.64
N ILE A 29 14.20 -5.75 -0.56
CA ILE A 29 12.99 -6.56 -0.45
C ILE A 29 13.08 -7.43 0.79
N VAL A 30 12.03 -7.43 1.61
CA VAL A 30 11.82 -8.41 2.67
C VAL A 30 10.87 -9.48 2.18
N ARG A 31 11.23 -10.73 2.38
CA ARG A 31 10.35 -11.89 2.14
C ARG A 31 10.27 -12.71 3.41
N CYS A 32 9.05 -12.91 3.88
CA CYS A 32 8.75 -13.78 5.01
C CYS A 32 7.71 -14.82 4.61
N ARG A 33 7.88 -16.03 5.10
CA ARG A 33 6.90 -17.11 5.03
C ARG A 33 6.82 -17.79 6.39
N ARG A 34 5.61 -18.01 6.85
CA ARG A 34 5.27 -18.74 8.07
C ARG A 34 4.25 -19.82 7.76
N LYS A 35 4.03 -20.72 8.70
CA LYS A 35 2.97 -21.70 8.58
C LYS A 35 1.62 -20.98 8.56
N GLY A 36 1.02 -20.84 7.38
CA GLY A 36 -0.31 -20.24 7.20
C GLY A 36 -0.32 -18.85 6.56
N TYR A 37 0.79 -18.11 6.55
CA TYR A 37 0.85 -16.82 5.86
C TYR A 37 2.24 -16.50 5.30
N SER A 38 2.28 -15.52 4.44
CA SER A 38 3.52 -14.91 3.98
C SER A 38 3.34 -13.40 3.76
N TYR A 39 4.45 -12.64 3.83
CA TYR A 39 4.42 -11.24 3.44
C TYR A 39 5.68 -10.84 2.68
N THR A 40 5.54 -9.76 1.92
CA THR A 40 6.63 -9.15 1.17
C THR A 40 6.58 -7.65 1.37
N ILE A 41 7.71 -7.03 1.73
CA ILE A 41 7.88 -5.58 1.77
C ILE A 41 8.83 -5.21 0.64
N ILE A 42 8.49 -4.16 -0.12
CA ILE A 42 9.23 -3.74 -1.31
C ILE A 42 9.50 -2.25 -1.22
N ASN A 43 10.78 -1.87 -1.19
CA ASN A 43 11.17 -0.46 -1.33
C ASN A 43 10.94 0.03 -2.77
N HIS A 44 10.83 1.35 -2.95
CA HIS A 44 10.64 2.02 -4.25
C HIS A 44 9.40 1.55 -5.03
N SER A 45 8.38 1.06 -4.34
CA SER A 45 7.13 0.61 -4.93
C SER A 45 5.91 1.23 -4.26
N ALA A 46 4.94 1.69 -5.03
CA ALA A 46 3.67 2.15 -4.50
C ALA A 46 2.88 1.01 -3.83
N GLY A 47 2.99 -0.22 -4.36
CA GLY A 47 2.55 -1.45 -3.70
C GLY A 47 3.68 -1.96 -2.79
N PHE A 48 3.88 -1.29 -1.68
CA PHE A 48 5.03 -1.55 -0.82
C PHE A 48 4.90 -2.80 0.07
N LEU A 49 3.67 -3.30 0.23
CA LEU A 49 3.38 -4.44 1.10
C LEU A 49 2.37 -5.39 0.45
N TYR A 50 2.69 -6.67 0.48
CA TYR A 50 1.81 -7.78 0.12
C TYR A 50 1.71 -8.73 1.30
N PHE A 51 0.49 -9.10 1.67
CA PHE A 51 0.21 -10.11 2.68
C PHE A 51 -0.67 -11.21 2.09
N GLN A 52 -0.36 -12.46 2.39
CA GLN A 52 -0.98 -13.62 1.76
C GLN A 52 -1.31 -14.71 2.77
N ASN A 53 -2.52 -15.24 2.65
CA ASN A 53 -2.97 -16.45 3.35
C ASN A 53 -3.34 -17.51 2.29
N GLY A 54 -2.53 -18.56 2.17
CA GLY A 54 -2.67 -19.54 1.09
C GLY A 54 -2.49 -18.90 -0.29
N ASP A 55 -3.52 -18.94 -1.13
CA ASP A 55 -3.57 -18.31 -2.45
C ASP A 55 -4.37 -17.00 -2.47
N PHE A 56 -4.81 -16.51 -1.32
CA PHE A 56 -5.56 -15.27 -1.15
C PHE A 56 -4.63 -14.14 -0.69
N THR A 57 -4.59 -13.05 -1.47
CA THR A 57 -3.65 -11.95 -1.26
C THR A 57 -4.36 -10.63 -0.99
N VAL A 58 -3.76 -9.80 -0.16
CA VAL A 58 -4.02 -8.36 -0.06
C VAL A 58 -2.73 -7.60 -0.31
N SER A 59 -2.80 -6.55 -1.13
CA SER A 59 -1.73 -5.55 -1.25
C SER A 59 -2.14 -4.25 -0.57
N MET A 60 -1.16 -3.58 0.04
CA MET A 60 -1.36 -2.28 0.70
C MET A 60 -0.68 -1.17 -0.10
N HIS A 61 -1.42 -0.08 -0.28
CA HIS A 61 -0.97 1.16 -0.90
C HIS A 61 -1.41 2.34 -0.02
N ILE A 62 -0.69 3.45 -0.05
CA ILE A 62 -1.13 4.70 0.56
C ILE A 62 -1.24 5.74 -0.54
N GLY A 63 -2.47 6.18 -0.81
CA GLY A 63 -2.76 7.21 -1.79
C GLY A 63 -2.72 8.58 -1.15
N ALA A 64 -1.99 9.50 -1.77
CA ALA A 64 -1.93 10.91 -1.40
C ALA A 64 -2.44 11.78 -2.56
N SER A 65 -2.88 12.99 -2.25
CA SER A 65 -3.19 14.02 -3.23
C SER A 65 -2.47 15.30 -2.81
N PHE A 66 -1.16 15.32 -3.03
CA PHE A 66 -0.28 16.39 -2.57
C PHE A 66 0.68 16.82 -3.67
N CYS A 67 0.52 18.05 -4.17
CA CYS A 67 1.28 18.58 -5.31
C CYS A 67 1.24 17.62 -6.50
N GLU A 68 2.36 17.09 -6.94
CA GLU A 68 2.46 16.07 -7.99
C GLU A 68 2.52 14.64 -7.45
N HIS A 69 2.64 14.47 -6.12
CA HIS A 69 2.68 13.17 -5.49
C HIS A 69 1.29 12.55 -5.43
N ARG A 70 1.19 11.26 -5.76
CA ARG A 70 -0.07 10.51 -5.81
C ARG A 70 -0.13 9.36 -4.83
N SER A 71 1.05 8.90 -4.39
CA SER A 71 1.19 7.70 -3.57
C SER A 71 2.44 7.77 -2.73
N PHE A 72 2.39 7.13 -1.58
CA PHE A 72 3.57 6.74 -0.85
C PHE A 72 4.38 5.74 -1.70
N ILE A 73 5.63 6.09 -1.95
CA ILE A 73 6.64 5.25 -2.59
C ILE A 73 7.87 5.34 -1.70
N PRO A 74 8.12 4.35 -0.84
CA PRO A 74 9.20 4.46 0.14
C PRO A 74 10.55 4.68 -0.55
N GLU A 75 11.34 5.60 0.01
CA GLU A 75 12.68 5.94 -0.43
C GLU A 75 13.73 5.12 0.30
N THR A 76 13.40 4.67 1.51
CA THR A 76 14.26 3.84 2.33
C THR A 76 13.51 2.67 2.96
N LEU A 77 14.20 1.56 3.14
CA LEU A 77 13.76 0.38 3.87
C LEU A 77 14.88 -0.10 4.78
N ALA A 78 14.66 -0.08 6.08
CA ALA A 78 15.64 -0.48 7.08
C ALA A 78 15.04 -1.48 8.08
N SER A 79 15.86 -2.40 8.59
CA SER A 79 15.46 -3.23 9.73
C SER A 79 15.61 -2.44 11.02
N THR A 80 14.56 -2.39 11.83
CA THR A 80 14.52 -1.71 13.13
C THR A 80 14.62 -2.66 14.32
N GLY A 81 14.45 -3.97 14.06
CA GLY A 81 14.51 -5.00 15.09
C GLY A 81 14.40 -6.40 14.51
N GLU A 82 14.15 -7.37 15.36
CA GLU A 82 13.84 -8.71 14.92
C GLU A 82 12.47 -8.73 14.26
N ASN A 83 12.44 -9.04 12.96
CA ASN A 83 11.22 -9.07 12.14
C ASN A 83 10.43 -7.73 12.11
N ALA A 84 11.14 -6.61 12.26
CA ALA A 84 10.59 -5.26 12.21
C ALA A 84 11.34 -4.40 11.17
N TYR A 85 10.59 -3.64 10.38
CA TYR A 85 11.10 -2.87 9.24
C TYR A 85 10.45 -1.50 9.18
N ALA A 86 11.26 -0.46 9.01
CA ALA A 86 10.80 0.90 8.77
C ALA A 86 11.00 1.30 7.30
N LEU A 87 9.99 1.99 6.77
CA LEU A 87 9.99 2.61 5.45
C LEU A 87 9.72 4.10 5.64
N HIS A 88 10.40 4.93 4.85
CA HIS A 88 10.28 6.38 4.93
C HIS A 88 10.13 7.01 3.55
N GLN A 89 9.37 8.10 3.48
CA GLN A 89 9.31 8.99 2.32
C GLN A 89 9.05 10.43 2.76
N THR A 90 9.78 11.37 2.16
CA THR A 90 9.48 12.81 2.22
C THR A 90 8.98 13.28 0.86
N MET A 91 7.70 13.63 0.78
CA MET A 91 7.11 14.25 -0.41
C MET A 91 7.27 15.76 -0.30
N THR A 92 8.16 16.35 -1.10
CA THR A 92 8.38 17.79 -1.10
C THR A 92 7.32 18.49 -1.94
N GLY A 93 6.61 19.43 -1.32
CA GLY A 93 5.70 20.33 -2.01
C GLY A 93 6.43 21.48 -2.68
N TRP A 94 5.88 21.95 -3.79
CA TRP A 94 6.40 23.13 -4.46
C TRP A 94 5.27 23.85 -5.22
N TYR A 95 5.52 25.16 -5.49
CA TYR A 95 4.61 25.99 -6.27
C TYR A 95 5.39 26.77 -7.31
N TYR A 96 4.82 26.93 -8.50
CA TYR A 96 5.33 27.86 -9.47
C TYR A 96 5.03 29.30 -9.04
N LEU A 97 6.04 30.15 -9.03
CA LEU A 97 5.85 31.59 -8.96
C LEU A 97 5.27 32.13 -10.28
N PRO A 98 4.67 33.32 -10.29
CA PRO A 98 4.26 33.97 -11.53
C PRO A 98 5.42 34.07 -12.54
N PHE A 99 5.08 34.15 -13.82
CA PHE A 99 6.08 34.53 -14.83
C PHE A 99 6.58 35.94 -14.57
N GLU A 100 7.87 36.18 -14.69
CA GLU A 100 8.44 37.53 -14.63
C GLU A 100 7.94 38.37 -15.81
N GLU A 101 7.83 37.79 -17.00
CA GLU A 101 7.27 38.39 -18.18
C GLU A 101 5.97 37.70 -18.58
N LYS A 102 5.01 38.44 -19.14
CA LYS A 102 3.74 37.87 -19.59
C LYS A 102 3.98 36.81 -20.67
N PRO A 103 3.50 35.57 -20.49
CA PRO A 103 3.64 34.54 -21.50
C PRO A 103 2.81 34.85 -22.75
N GLU A 104 3.25 34.34 -23.90
CA GLU A 104 2.60 34.56 -25.20
C GLU A 104 1.18 33.93 -25.27
N THR A 105 0.92 32.95 -24.43
CA THR A 105 -0.35 32.22 -24.39
C THR A 105 -0.88 32.10 -22.95
N SER A 106 -2.20 32.05 -22.80
CA SER A 106 -2.86 31.69 -21.53
C SER A 106 -3.16 30.20 -21.42
N ASP A 107 -2.86 29.40 -22.44
CA ASP A 107 -3.04 27.96 -22.41
C ASP A 107 -1.90 27.32 -21.57
N TRP A 108 -2.27 26.81 -20.38
CA TRP A 108 -1.34 26.22 -19.42
C TRP A 108 -0.42 25.18 -20.06
N TRP A 109 -0.95 24.34 -20.95
CA TRP A 109 -0.21 23.24 -21.55
C TRP A 109 0.80 23.69 -22.63
N LYS A 110 0.69 24.92 -23.10
CA LYS A 110 1.56 25.52 -24.10
C LYS A 110 2.55 26.52 -23.50
N MET A 111 2.40 26.82 -22.20
CA MET A 111 3.36 27.70 -21.50
C MET A 111 4.69 26.98 -21.26
N ASP A 112 5.79 27.72 -21.42
CA ASP A 112 7.10 27.23 -21.02
C ASP A 112 7.32 27.43 -19.52
N HIS A 113 6.94 26.43 -18.73
CA HIS A 113 7.02 26.47 -17.27
C HIS A 113 8.47 26.45 -16.74
N THR A 114 9.45 26.12 -17.58
CA THR A 114 10.88 26.20 -17.17
C THR A 114 11.35 27.61 -16.88
N LYS A 115 10.63 28.62 -17.41
CA LYS A 115 10.87 30.06 -17.16
C LYS A 115 10.29 30.57 -15.84
N ARG A 116 9.63 29.71 -15.07
CA ARG A 116 9.05 30.09 -13.77
C ARG A 116 9.95 29.61 -12.65
N ALA A 117 10.20 30.48 -11.70
CA ALA A 117 10.82 30.07 -10.46
C ALA A 117 9.84 29.17 -9.65
N GLN A 118 10.39 28.26 -8.89
CA GLN A 118 9.63 27.40 -7.97
C GLN A 118 9.90 27.86 -6.54
N LEU A 119 8.84 27.93 -5.74
CA LEU A 119 8.92 28.13 -4.31
C LEU A 119 8.75 26.76 -3.64
N HIS A 120 9.68 26.38 -2.76
CA HIS A 120 9.54 25.23 -1.91
C HIS A 120 8.31 25.42 -1.00
N GLY A 121 7.39 24.45 -1.01
CA GLY A 121 6.22 24.41 -0.15
C GLY A 121 6.44 23.54 1.07
N PRO A 122 5.38 23.26 1.83
CA PRO A 122 5.46 22.31 2.94
C PRO A 122 5.74 20.91 2.44
N ASP A 123 6.37 20.11 3.29
CA ASP A 123 6.56 18.69 3.05
C ASP A 123 5.39 17.87 3.61
N MET A 124 5.20 16.68 3.05
CA MET A 124 4.39 15.61 3.60
C MET A 124 5.30 14.41 3.83
N ILE A 125 5.35 13.94 5.06
CA ILE A 125 6.28 12.91 5.49
C ILE A 125 5.50 11.66 5.89
N PHE A 126 5.94 10.51 5.44
CA PHE A 126 5.44 9.21 5.87
C PHE A 126 6.54 8.39 6.53
N ASP A 127 6.25 7.91 7.72
CA ASP A 127 7.02 6.87 8.41
C ASP A 127 6.10 5.66 8.59
N VAL A 128 6.50 4.53 8.05
CA VAL A 128 5.72 3.29 8.10
C VAL A 128 6.57 2.20 8.72
N GLU A 129 6.09 1.60 9.80
CA GLU A 129 6.73 0.45 10.43
C GLU A 129 5.88 -0.80 10.23
N VAL A 130 6.52 -1.88 9.77
CA VAL A 130 5.91 -3.20 9.61
C VAL A 130 6.56 -4.14 10.60
N THR A 131 5.77 -4.67 11.53
CA THR A 131 6.24 -5.60 12.58
C THR A 131 5.51 -6.92 12.48
N GLU A 132 6.25 -8.03 12.55
CA GLU A 132 5.64 -9.35 12.60
C GLU A 132 4.91 -9.55 13.94
N ALA A 133 3.71 -10.11 13.87
CA ALA A 133 2.85 -10.39 15.00
C ALA A 133 2.27 -11.80 14.91
N GLU A 134 1.51 -12.21 15.93
CA GLU A 134 0.88 -13.53 15.92
C GLU A 134 -0.08 -13.68 14.74
N ASN A 135 0.17 -14.70 13.91
CA ASN A 135 -0.59 -15.00 12.69
C ASN A 135 -0.67 -13.87 11.66
N GLY A 136 0.31 -12.94 11.66
CA GLY A 136 0.28 -11.85 10.72
C GLY A 136 1.30 -10.75 10.99
N ILE A 137 0.91 -9.52 10.67
CA ILE A 137 1.72 -8.32 10.80
C ILE A 137 0.89 -7.15 11.32
N ASP A 138 1.57 -6.18 11.93
CA ASP A 138 1.07 -4.86 12.24
C ASP A 138 1.79 -3.82 11.36
N VAL A 139 1.03 -2.91 10.79
CA VAL A 139 1.52 -1.81 9.96
C VAL A 139 1.18 -0.50 10.64
N HIS A 140 2.18 0.11 11.25
CA HIS A 140 2.06 1.41 11.92
C HIS A 140 2.42 2.51 10.92
N ILE A 141 1.53 3.46 10.72
CA ILE A 141 1.66 4.54 9.74
C ILE A 141 1.57 5.87 10.47
N VAL A 142 2.62 6.67 10.38
CA VAL A 142 2.65 8.05 10.84
C VAL A 142 2.77 8.96 9.64
N ASN A 143 1.87 9.93 9.53
CA ASN A 143 1.93 10.98 8.52
C ASN A 143 1.99 12.35 9.20
N THR A 144 2.97 13.17 8.81
CA THR A 144 3.20 14.51 9.35
C THR A 144 3.45 15.52 8.23
N GLY A 145 3.63 16.78 8.59
CA GLY A 145 3.92 17.88 7.65
C GLY A 145 2.69 18.72 7.34
N ILE A 146 2.26 18.74 6.09
CA ILE A 146 1.07 19.52 5.70
C ILE A 146 -0.19 18.98 6.37
N ASP A 147 -1.01 19.89 6.89
CA ASP A 147 -2.27 19.54 7.55
C ASP A 147 -3.43 19.44 6.55
N ARG A 148 -4.39 18.53 6.83
CA ARG A 148 -5.68 18.36 6.17
C ARG A 148 -5.65 18.01 4.68
N ALA A 149 -4.58 17.39 4.19
CA ALA A 149 -4.60 16.78 2.87
C ALA A 149 -5.36 15.43 2.93
N PRO A 150 -6.27 15.13 1.98
CA PRO A 150 -6.96 13.84 1.95
C PRO A 150 -6.00 12.71 1.63
N LEU A 151 -5.98 11.71 2.49
CA LEU A 151 -5.17 10.50 2.37
C LEU A 151 -6.06 9.25 2.41
N ARG A 152 -5.56 8.17 1.85
CA ARG A 152 -6.25 6.88 1.91
C ARG A 152 -5.24 5.74 1.98
N VAL A 153 -5.48 4.78 2.85
CA VAL A 153 -4.85 3.47 2.79
C VAL A 153 -5.75 2.55 1.98
N GLU A 154 -5.20 1.92 0.98
CA GLU A 154 -5.90 1.03 0.05
C GLU A 154 -5.49 -0.41 0.36
N LEU A 155 -6.44 -1.23 0.76
CA LEU A 155 -6.29 -2.67 0.93
C LEU A 155 -6.92 -3.33 -0.29
N ALA A 156 -6.09 -3.71 -1.26
CA ALA A 156 -6.54 -4.35 -2.50
C ALA A 156 -6.49 -5.88 -2.33
N PHE A 157 -7.65 -6.48 -2.10
CA PHE A 157 -7.85 -7.93 -2.00
C PHE A 157 -8.06 -8.53 -3.39
N ASP A 158 -7.57 -9.73 -3.63
CA ASP A 158 -7.91 -10.49 -4.85
C ASP A 158 -9.42 -10.52 -5.06
N ALA A 159 -9.88 -10.25 -6.27
CA ALA A 159 -11.30 -10.26 -6.62
C ALA A 159 -11.94 -11.64 -6.46
N GLY A 160 -13.27 -11.66 -6.38
CA GLY A 160 -14.03 -12.86 -6.06
C GLY A 160 -13.99 -13.22 -4.57
N CYS A 161 -13.52 -12.29 -3.74
CA CYS A 161 -13.60 -12.42 -2.29
C CYS A 161 -14.96 -11.97 -1.76
N ARG A 162 -15.27 -12.36 -0.54
CA ARG A 162 -16.36 -11.81 0.27
C ARG A 162 -15.75 -10.94 1.35
N VAL A 163 -16.20 -9.71 1.47
CA VAL A 163 -15.77 -8.75 2.50
C VAL A 163 -16.89 -8.53 3.48
N GLU A 164 -16.61 -8.72 4.75
CA GLU A 164 -17.60 -8.64 5.84
C GLU A 164 -17.05 -7.77 6.98
N THR A 165 -17.93 -6.99 7.56
CA THR A 165 -17.72 -6.25 8.81
C THR A 165 -18.93 -6.51 9.72
N GLU A 166 -18.91 -5.94 10.92
CA GLU A 166 -20.07 -5.95 11.81
C GLU A 166 -21.34 -5.33 11.14
N HIS A 167 -21.17 -4.43 10.18
CA HIS A 167 -22.26 -3.61 9.65
C HIS A 167 -22.66 -3.94 8.22
N PHE A 168 -21.81 -4.62 7.46
CA PHE A 168 -22.12 -4.96 6.07
C PHE A 168 -21.38 -6.22 5.61
N ALA A 169 -21.90 -6.80 4.52
CA ALA A 169 -21.24 -7.81 3.74
C ALA A 169 -21.34 -7.43 2.25
N ALA A 170 -20.26 -7.64 1.51
CA ALA A 170 -20.20 -7.34 0.07
C ALA A 170 -19.41 -8.42 -0.66
N ASP A 171 -19.86 -8.74 -1.88
CA ASP A 171 -19.08 -9.56 -2.82
C ASP A 171 -18.07 -8.67 -3.54
N GLY A 172 -16.80 -9.03 -3.42
CA GLY A 172 -15.66 -8.27 -3.94
C GLY A 172 -15.47 -8.47 -5.44
N ALA A 173 -16.29 -7.81 -6.26
CA ALA A 173 -16.14 -7.82 -7.70
C ALA A 173 -14.88 -7.05 -8.13
N GLU A 174 -14.25 -7.50 -9.21
CA GLU A 174 -13.08 -6.84 -9.80
C GLU A 174 -13.37 -5.36 -10.12
N GLY A 175 -12.43 -4.50 -9.76
CA GLY A 175 -12.54 -3.05 -9.93
C GLY A 175 -13.57 -2.39 -9.00
N GLY A 176 -14.26 -3.15 -8.17
CA GLY A 176 -15.13 -2.65 -7.10
C GLY A 176 -14.34 -2.11 -5.92
N GLY A 177 -15.04 -1.46 -4.99
CA GLY A 177 -14.43 -1.01 -3.74
C GLY A 177 -15.39 -0.30 -2.83
N ILE A 178 -15.00 -0.20 -1.56
CA ILE A 178 -15.80 0.40 -0.49
C ILE A 178 -14.90 1.18 0.47
N VAL A 179 -15.46 2.19 1.12
CA VAL A 179 -14.82 2.87 2.26
C VAL A 179 -15.29 2.21 3.54
N ALA A 180 -14.37 1.58 4.28
CA ALA A 180 -14.63 1.04 5.60
C ALA A 180 -14.29 2.08 6.66
N LYS A 181 -15.28 2.48 7.46
CA LYS A 181 -15.16 3.64 8.37
C LYS A 181 -14.75 3.30 9.79
N SER A 182 -14.97 2.08 10.22
CA SER A 182 -14.70 1.64 11.59
C SER A 182 -14.72 0.13 11.72
N GLY A 183 -14.29 -0.38 12.87
CA GLY A 183 -14.29 -1.79 13.19
C GLY A 183 -13.20 -2.58 12.50
N THR A 184 -13.40 -3.87 12.41
CA THR A 184 -12.51 -4.81 11.73
C THR A 184 -13.25 -5.45 10.58
N LEU A 185 -12.59 -5.66 9.46
CA LEU A 185 -13.14 -6.40 8.33
C LEU A 185 -12.49 -7.78 8.21
N THR A 186 -13.24 -8.71 7.66
CA THR A 186 -12.74 -10.00 7.20
C THR A 186 -13.00 -10.13 5.71
N ALA A 187 -11.95 -10.31 4.93
CA ALA A 187 -12.05 -10.68 3.53
C ALA A 187 -11.75 -12.18 3.38
N SER A 188 -12.58 -12.92 2.63
CA SER A 188 -12.40 -14.35 2.47
C SER A 188 -12.58 -14.80 1.03
N ARG A 189 -11.83 -15.84 0.63
CA ARG A 189 -11.94 -16.52 -0.67
C ARG A 189 -11.63 -18.00 -0.50
N GLY A 190 -12.63 -18.87 -0.80
CA GLY A 190 -12.52 -20.29 -0.50
C GLY A 190 -12.24 -20.52 0.99
N ARG A 191 -11.24 -21.30 1.30
CA ARG A 191 -10.84 -21.65 2.67
C ARG A 191 -9.89 -20.66 3.34
N TYR A 192 -9.58 -19.54 2.71
CA TYR A 192 -8.63 -18.56 3.23
C TYR A 192 -9.33 -17.26 3.57
N ALA A 193 -8.97 -16.69 4.70
CA ALA A 193 -9.48 -15.41 5.13
C ALA A 193 -8.35 -14.52 5.68
N ILE A 194 -8.46 -13.22 5.44
CA ILE A 194 -7.58 -12.19 5.98
C ILE A 194 -8.45 -11.21 6.77
N GLU A 195 -8.14 -11.05 8.05
CA GLU A 195 -8.74 -10.03 8.88
C GLU A 195 -7.85 -8.79 8.80
N ALA A 196 -8.46 -7.61 8.64
CA ALA A 196 -7.76 -6.34 8.58
C ALA A 196 -8.46 -5.27 9.44
N GLY A 197 -7.69 -4.46 10.15
CA GLY A 197 -8.24 -3.38 10.98
C GLY A 197 -7.31 -2.96 12.13
N PRO A 198 -7.75 -1.97 12.93
CA PRO A 198 -9.04 -1.27 12.85
C PRO A 198 -9.19 -0.44 11.57
N CYS A 199 -10.41 -0.39 11.03
CA CYS A 199 -10.77 0.50 9.94
C CYS A 199 -11.01 1.91 10.45
N PHE A 200 -10.81 2.92 9.58
CA PHE A 200 -11.07 4.32 9.88
C PHE A 200 -11.54 5.04 8.61
N GLY A 201 -12.41 6.04 8.76
CA GLY A 201 -12.99 6.71 7.60
C GLY A 201 -13.48 8.11 7.89
N ALA A 202 -12.62 9.10 7.68
CA ALA A 202 -12.93 10.51 7.87
C ALA A 202 -13.60 11.15 6.63
N HIS A 203 -13.38 10.59 5.43
CA HIS A 203 -13.96 11.11 4.18
C HIS A 203 -14.31 9.99 3.19
N GLY A 204 -15.05 10.33 2.13
CA GLY A 204 -15.46 9.40 1.06
C GLY A 204 -14.62 9.46 -0.22
N PHE A 205 -13.48 10.16 -0.24
CA PHE A 205 -12.65 10.30 -1.43
C PHE A 205 -11.82 9.04 -1.65
N THR A 206 -12.16 8.29 -2.70
CA THR A 206 -11.45 7.08 -3.11
C THR A 206 -10.53 7.31 -4.31
N ALA A 207 -10.51 8.52 -4.87
CA ALA A 207 -9.68 8.94 -5.98
C ALA A 207 -9.06 10.31 -5.71
N GLY A 208 -7.83 10.52 -6.15
CA GLY A 208 -7.18 11.82 -6.10
C GLY A 208 -7.63 12.75 -7.23
N LYS A 209 -7.42 14.06 -7.07
CA LYS A 209 -7.85 15.11 -8.01
C LYS A 209 -7.22 14.98 -9.41
N PHE A 210 -6.01 14.46 -9.51
CA PHE A 210 -5.25 14.37 -10.77
C PHE A 210 -5.15 12.93 -11.31
N GLY A 211 -6.19 12.17 -11.11
CA GLY A 211 -6.18 10.75 -11.43
C GLY A 211 -5.59 9.97 -10.27
N SER A 212 -6.42 9.16 -9.68
CA SER A 212 -5.99 8.12 -8.76
C SER A 212 -4.93 7.27 -9.42
N MET A 213 -4.09 6.63 -8.64
CA MET A 213 -3.44 5.43 -9.12
C MET A 213 -4.53 4.54 -9.73
N LYS A 214 -4.23 3.97 -10.87
CA LYS A 214 -5.08 2.96 -11.46
C LYS A 214 -5.34 1.89 -10.39
N ARG A 215 -6.61 1.53 -10.18
CA ARG A 215 -6.95 0.45 -9.24
C ARG A 215 -6.15 -0.79 -9.60
N THR A 216 -5.69 -1.53 -8.61
CA THR A 216 -4.99 -2.79 -8.83
C THR A 216 -5.91 -3.73 -9.61
N GLU A 217 -5.47 -4.15 -10.80
CA GLU A 217 -6.22 -5.08 -11.65
C GLU A 217 -6.44 -6.41 -10.92
N GLY A 218 -7.58 -7.04 -11.14
CA GLY A 218 -7.92 -8.30 -10.49
C GLY A 218 -8.28 -8.18 -9.01
N CYS A 219 -8.49 -6.96 -8.47
CA CYS A 219 -8.72 -6.73 -7.06
C CYS A 219 -10.05 -6.03 -6.76
N TYR A 220 -10.52 -6.23 -5.52
CA TYR A 220 -11.52 -5.43 -4.84
C TYR A 220 -10.83 -4.60 -3.76
N THR A 221 -11.06 -3.28 -3.74
CA THR A 221 -10.32 -2.38 -2.86
C THR A 221 -11.16 -1.88 -1.69
N VAL A 222 -10.65 -2.08 -0.48
CA VAL A 222 -11.18 -1.44 0.73
C VAL A 222 -10.32 -0.21 1.03
N TYR A 223 -10.98 0.93 1.15
CA TYR A 223 -10.33 2.22 1.44
C TYR A 223 -10.51 2.57 2.91
N LEU A 224 -9.42 2.88 3.57
CA LEU A 224 -9.36 3.48 4.90
C LEU A 224 -8.90 4.92 4.72
N THR A 225 -9.69 5.91 5.15
CA THR A 225 -9.49 7.30 4.74
C THR A 225 -9.33 8.23 5.92
N ASP A 226 -8.34 9.12 5.84
CA ASP A 226 -8.15 10.17 6.82
C ASP A 226 -7.55 11.43 6.17
N TYR A 227 -7.42 12.47 6.96
CA TYR A 227 -6.68 13.67 6.59
C TYR A 227 -5.30 13.64 7.26
N SER A 228 -4.28 14.19 6.60
CA SER A 228 -3.01 14.47 7.26
C SER A 228 -3.22 15.52 8.40
N CYS A 229 -2.54 15.53 9.54
CA CYS A 229 -1.60 14.50 9.95
C CYS A 229 -2.34 13.40 10.73
N PHE A 230 -1.92 12.17 10.57
CA PHE A 230 -2.55 11.05 11.29
C PHE A 230 -1.51 10.03 11.78
N GLU A 231 -1.94 9.19 12.70
CA GLU A 231 -1.20 8.02 13.20
C GLU A 231 -2.17 6.86 13.34
N HIS A 232 -1.93 5.77 12.60
CA HIS A 232 -2.77 4.58 12.61
C HIS A 232 -1.93 3.31 12.62
N THR A 233 -2.41 2.29 13.30
CA THR A 233 -1.88 0.93 13.18
C THR A 233 -2.95 0.03 12.58
N ILE A 234 -2.62 -0.65 11.50
CA ILE A 234 -3.49 -1.61 10.82
C ILE A 234 -2.89 -2.99 10.98
N SER A 235 -3.66 -3.89 11.56
CA SER A 235 -3.29 -5.31 11.66
C SER A 235 -3.77 -6.07 10.44
N LEU A 236 -2.94 -6.99 9.91
CA LEU A 236 -3.32 -7.99 8.92
C LEU A 236 -3.10 -9.36 9.55
N ARG A 237 -4.15 -10.19 9.64
CA ARG A 237 -4.11 -11.51 10.29
C ARG A 237 -4.65 -12.60 9.36
N ALA A 238 -3.88 -13.67 9.19
CA ALA A 238 -4.35 -14.85 8.50
C ALA A 238 -5.31 -15.66 9.40
N LYS A 239 -6.48 -15.98 8.88
CA LYS A 239 -7.50 -16.80 9.57
C LYS A 239 -8.01 -17.91 8.65
N PRO A 240 -8.46 -19.04 9.20
CA PRO A 240 -9.26 -19.98 8.42
C PRO A 240 -10.57 -19.29 8.00
N SER A 241 -11.13 -19.68 6.86
CA SER A 241 -12.45 -19.18 6.44
C SER A 241 -13.53 -19.65 7.40
N LEU A 242 -14.51 -18.78 7.68
CA LEU A 242 -15.67 -19.11 8.50
C LEU A 242 -16.74 -19.89 7.74
N HIS A 243 -16.51 -20.19 6.44
CA HIS A 243 -17.50 -20.76 5.52
C HIS A 243 -17.07 -22.12 4.95
N ASP A 244 -16.29 -22.90 5.71
CA ASP A 244 -16.03 -24.32 5.42
C ASP A 244 -17.08 -25.22 6.05
#